data_f78d316dc7ee501c348be69ba022ac8e
#
_entry.id   f78d316dc7ee501c348be69ba022ac8e
#
_cell.length_a   1.000
_cell.length_b   1.000
_cell.length_c   1.000
_cell.angle_alpha   90.00
_cell.angle_beta   90.00
_cell.angle_gamma   90.00
#
_symmetry.space_group_name_H-M   'P 1'
#
loop_
_entity.id
_entity.type
_entity.pdbx_description
1 polymer ?
#
loop_
_entity_poly.entity_id
_entity_poly.type
_entity_poly.pdbx_seq_one_letter_code
_entity_poly.pdbx_strand_id
1 'polypeptide(L)'
;INNAKIISTFFHKTNINPTTSYNSDILNNEINRINNELPDKVTNSSYKIENNNLIISNSSNGTRIQNNLFYDNILNCILNNNTSFEIPVEQFEADTVDIEAIYNEIHKDPIDAYYSTNPYEIHKEEDGLDFAISLNEAKKIVSQDQETFTIPLKVLKPKVTVKSLGQEAFPDLLASYSTTYSTGNYNRSTNISLAARSVNGYV
;
A
#
# COMPACT_ATOMS: atom_id res chain seq x y z
N ILE A 1 -5.53 26.77 38.36
CA ILE A 1 -5.82 26.68 39.83
C ILE A 1 -6.79 27.81 40.15
N ASN A 2 -7.95 27.49 40.74
CA ASN A 2 -8.99 28.50 41.04
C ASN A 2 -8.48 29.39 42.20
N ASN A 3 -8.47 30.70 42.01
CA ASN A 3 -8.02 31.69 42.99
C ASN A 3 -8.66 31.52 44.38
N ALA A 4 -9.92 31.06 44.44
CA ALA A 4 -10.59 30.74 45.70
C ALA A 4 -9.90 29.63 46.51
N LYS A 5 -9.32 28.64 45.80
CA LYS A 5 -8.60 27.52 46.40
C LYS A 5 -7.21 27.93 46.92
N ILE A 6 -6.55 28.88 46.27
CA ILE A 6 -5.29 29.49 46.74
C ILE A 6 -5.52 30.30 48.01
N ILE A 7 -6.55 31.11 48.08
CA ILE A 7 -6.86 31.90 49.30
C ILE A 7 -7.22 30.98 50.46
N SER A 8 -7.99 29.92 50.23
CA SER A 8 -8.33 28.94 51.27
C SER A 8 -7.10 28.21 51.82
N THR A 9 -6.07 28.02 51.03
CA THR A 9 -4.82 27.36 51.45
C THR A 9 -4.01 28.22 52.42
N PHE A 10 -4.15 29.54 52.37
CA PHE A 10 -3.51 30.44 53.31
C PHE A 10 -4.10 30.35 54.73
N PHE A 11 -5.40 30.05 54.84
CA PHE A 11 -6.11 30.01 56.10
C PHE A 11 -6.39 28.61 56.63
N HIS A 12 -6.30 27.62 55.76
CA HIS A 12 -6.54 26.21 56.10
C HIS A 12 -5.45 25.37 55.41
N LYS A 13 -4.72 24.53 56.11
CA LYS A 13 -3.77 23.60 55.50
C LYS A 13 -4.47 22.68 54.50
N THR A 14 -4.63 23.15 53.28
CA THR A 14 -5.28 22.41 52.20
C THR A 14 -4.20 21.88 51.26
N ASN A 15 -4.12 20.56 51.08
CA ASN A 15 -3.24 19.97 50.08
C ASN A 15 -3.78 20.31 48.69
N ILE A 16 -2.99 21.02 47.92
CA ILE A 16 -3.27 21.28 46.52
C ILE A 16 -2.50 20.23 45.71
N ASN A 17 -3.20 19.28 45.13
CA ASN A 17 -2.60 18.38 44.15
C ASN A 17 -2.48 19.11 42.80
N PRO A 18 -1.27 19.35 42.30
CA PRO A 18 -1.10 19.95 40.99
C PRO A 18 -1.68 18.99 39.93
N THR A 19 -2.48 19.53 39.01
CA THR A 19 -2.88 18.84 37.79
C THR A 19 -1.89 19.21 36.69
N THR A 20 -1.22 18.22 36.14
CA THR A 20 -0.32 18.38 34.99
C THR A 20 -1.01 17.93 33.73
N SER A 21 -0.81 18.65 32.64
CA SER A 21 -1.17 18.21 31.30
C SER A 21 0.06 18.30 30.40
N TYR A 22 0.17 17.39 29.46
CA TYR A 22 1.27 17.34 28.50
C TYR A 22 0.74 17.20 27.10
N ASN A 23 1.52 17.61 26.10
CA ASN A 23 1.22 17.36 24.70
C ASN A 23 1.66 15.93 24.36
N SER A 24 0.68 15.06 24.12
CA SER A 24 0.90 13.64 23.80
C SER A 24 1.70 13.45 22.53
N ASP A 25 1.51 14.30 21.52
CA ASP A 25 2.18 14.16 20.22
C ASP A 25 3.68 14.45 20.34
N ILE A 26 4.03 15.51 21.07
CA ILE A 26 5.45 15.84 21.33
C ILE A 26 6.12 14.70 22.09
N LEU A 27 5.45 14.16 23.11
CA LEU A 27 6.01 13.11 23.93
C LEU A 27 6.15 11.79 23.16
N ASN A 28 5.16 11.42 22.34
CA ASN A 28 5.25 10.25 21.48
C ASN A 28 6.35 10.39 20.43
N ASN A 29 6.54 11.57 19.85
CA ASN A 29 7.63 11.84 18.93
C ASN A 29 9.00 11.66 19.60
N GLU A 30 9.14 12.12 20.84
CA GLU A 30 10.37 11.94 21.61
C GLU A 30 10.63 10.48 21.98
N ILE A 31 9.61 9.73 22.38
CA ILE A 31 9.69 8.28 22.60
C ILE A 31 10.16 7.56 21.34
N ASN A 32 9.57 7.91 20.18
CA ASN A 32 9.96 7.33 18.89
C ASN A 32 11.41 7.68 18.54
N ARG A 33 11.85 8.91 18.81
CA ARG A 33 13.24 9.33 18.61
C ARG A 33 14.19 8.49 19.45
N ILE A 34 13.92 8.36 20.74
CA ILE A 34 14.76 7.59 21.66
C ILE A 34 14.77 6.10 21.28
N ASN A 35 13.61 5.51 20.97
CA ASN A 35 13.53 4.11 20.52
C ASN A 35 14.41 3.87 19.29
N ASN A 36 14.48 4.84 18.35
CA ASN A 36 15.35 4.73 17.18
C ASN A 36 16.85 4.83 17.48
N GLU A 37 17.21 5.43 18.61
CA GLU A 37 18.61 5.59 19.06
C GLU A 37 19.08 4.46 19.97
N LEU A 38 18.17 3.58 20.43
CA LEU A 38 18.56 2.43 21.26
C LEU A 38 19.49 1.51 20.44
N PRO A 39 20.63 1.07 21.04
CA PRO A 39 21.61 0.25 20.33
C PRO A 39 21.06 -1.13 19.95
N ASP A 40 20.15 -1.66 20.74
CA ASP A 40 19.52 -2.97 20.57
C ASP A 40 18.00 -2.80 20.42
N LYS A 41 17.61 -1.94 19.49
CA LYS A 41 16.20 -1.63 19.25
C LYS A 41 15.47 -2.76 18.55
N VAL A 42 14.20 -2.93 18.88
CA VAL A 42 13.30 -3.78 18.08
C VAL A 42 13.18 -3.23 16.65
N THR A 43 13.25 -4.09 15.67
CA THR A 43 13.00 -3.74 14.27
C THR A 43 11.82 -4.53 13.74
N ASN A 44 10.88 -3.85 13.09
CA ASN A 44 9.76 -4.49 12.42
C ASN A 44 10.16 -5.00 11.04
N SER A 45 9.49 -6.05 10.58
CA SER A 45 9.64 -6.52 9.22
C SER A 45 9.19 -5.45 8.22
N SER A 46 9.85 -5.43 7.08
CA SER A 46 9.50 -4.56 5.96
C SER A 46 9.75 -5.29 4.64
N TYR A 47 9.10 -4.85 3.57
CA TYR A 47 9.37 -5.42 2.25
C TYR A 47 9.45 -4.35 1.17
N LYS A 48 10.11 -4.69 0.08
CA LYS A 48 10.15 -3.93 -1.16
C LYS A 48 10.14 -4.85 -2.37
N ILE A 49 9.67 -4.35 -3.50
CA ILE A 49 9.74 -5.05 -4.78
C ILE A 49 10.87 -4.43 -5.61
N GLU A 50 11.82 -5.24 -6.02
CA GLU A 50 12.96 -4.80 -6.80
C GLU A 50 13.39 -5.89 -7.78
N ASN A 51 13.55 -5.55 -9.06
CA ASN A 51 13.99 -6.47 -10.12
C ASN A 51 13.17 -7.77 -10.20
N ASN A 52 11.84 -7.68 -10.13
CA ASN A 52 10.91 -8.81 -10.08
C ASN A 52 11.13 -9.76 -8.89
N ASN A 53 11.66 -9.25 -7.81
CA ASN A 53 11.77 -9.99 -6.54
C ASN A 53 11.10 -9.21 -5.43
N LEU A 54 10.41 -9.91 -4.57
CA LEU A 54 9.98 -9.43 -3.26
C LEU A 54 11.15 -9.65 -2.30
N ILE A 55 11.72 -8.56 -1.81
CA ILE A 55 12.80 -8.58 -0.81
C ILE A 55 12.18 -8.22 0.53
N ILE A 56 12.25 -9.12 1.49
CA ILE A 56 11.69 -8.95 2.83
C ILE A 56 12.85 -8.83 3.80
N SER A 57 12.91 -7.75 4.57
CA SER A 57 13.78 -7.63 5.74
C SER A 57 13.03 -8.20 6.94
N ASN A 58 13.64 -9.17 7.62
CA ASN A 58 13.03 -9.80 8.77
C ASN A 58 12.94 -8.84 9.96
N SER A 59 12.01 -9.11 10.84
CA SER A 59 11.94 -8.44 12.14
C SER A 59 13.04 -8.95 13.08
N SER A 60 13.46 -8.15 14.04
CA SER A 60 14.33 -8.60 15.12
C SER A 60 13.79 -8.15 16.47
N ASN A 61 13.84 -9.07 17.42
CA ASN A 61 13.58 -8.76 18.82
C ASN A 61 14.60 -7.75 19.32
N GLY A 62 14.22 -6.97 20.30
CA GLY A 62 15.12 -5.96 20.86
C GLY A 62 14.49 -5.23 22.02
N THR A 63 15.02 -4.07 22.34
CA THR A 63 14.52 -3.21 23.42
C THR A 63 13.68 -2.07 22.90
N ARG A 64 12.71 -1.67 23.68
CA ARG A 64 11.93 -0.44 23.49
C ARG A 64 11.68 0.24 24.83
N ILE A 65 11.32 1.53 24.79
CA ILE A 65 10.90 2.27 25.98
C ILE A 65 9.62 1.65 26.55
N GLN A 66 9.62 1.44 27.88
CA GLN A 66 8.42 1.10 28.62
C GLN A 66 7.59 2.37 28.86
N ASN A 67 6.64 2.65 27.97
CA ASN A 67 5.93 3.92 27.90
C ASN A 67 5.33 4.39 29.23
N ASN A 68 4.64 3.51 29.95
CA ASN A 68 3.97 3.86 31.18
C ASN A 68 4.97 4.34 32.25
N LEU A 69 6.06 3.60 32.44
CA LEU A 69 7.12 4.00 33.40
C LEU A 69 7.86 5.25 32.92
N PHE A 70 8.02 5.43 31.63
CA PHE A 70 8.64 6.64 31.10
C PHE A 70 7.81 7.89 31.44
N TYR A 71 6.48 7.82 31.26
CA TYR A 71 5.57 8.90 31.65
C TYR A 71 5.62 9.17 33.13
N ASP A 72 5.57 8.12 33.97
CA ASP A 72 5.64 8.24 35.43
C ASP A 72 6.96 8.87 35.88
N ASN A 73 8.06 8.49 35.25
CA ASN A 73 9.38 9.05 35.57
C ASN A 73 9.48 10.54 35.21
N ILE A 74 8.92 10.95 34.05
CA ILE A 74 8.82 12.38 33.68
C ILE A 74 8.02 13.14 34.72
N LEU A 75 6.85 12.66 35.12
CA LEU A 75 6.04 13.31 36.14
C LEU A 75 6.74 13.40 37.48
N ASN A 76 7.43 12.33 37.92
CA ASN A 76 8.19 12.30 39.11
C ASN A 76 9.37 13.30 39.09
N CYS A 77 10.05 13.45 37.95
CA CYS A 77 11.09 14.46 37.76
C CYS A 77 10.56 15.87 37.95
N ILE A 78 9.41 16.17 37.32
CA ILE A 78 8.76 17.47 37.42
C ILE A 78 8.35 17.78 38.88
N LEU A 79 7.71 16.80 39.55
CA LEU A 79 7.19 16.97 40.91
C LEU A 79 8.29 17.09 41.96
N ASN A 80 9.39 16.39 41.76
CA ASN A 80 10.52 16.37 42.73
C ASN A 80 11.68 17.28 42.31
N ASN A 81 11.51 18.06 41.25
CA ASN A 81 12.53 18.97 40.70
C ASN A 81 13.87 18.25 40.36
N ASN A 82 13.75 16.98 39.88
CA ASN A 82 14.88 16.21 39.38
C ASN A 82 15.16 16.62 37.93
N THR A 83 16.43 16.59 37.53
CA THR A 83 16.86 16.99 36.17
C THR A 83 17.11 15.83 35.21
N SER A 84 17.12 14.60 35.71
CA SER A 84 17.39 13.40 34.91
C SER A 84 16.79 12.15 35.57
N PHE A 85 16.56 11.13 34.74
CA PHE A 85 16.18 9.79 35.17
C PHE A 85 16.75 8.76 34.19
N GLU A 86 16.85 7.53 34.63
CA GLU A 86 17.20 6.40 33.76
C GLU A 86 15.98 6.02 32.88
N ILE A 87 16.21 5.86 31.56
CA ILE A 87 15.16 5.52 30.64
C ILE A 87 14.72 4.06 30.86
N PRO A 88 13.45 3.83 31.23
CA PRO A 88 12.96 2.47 31.43
C PRO A 88 12.80 1.77 30.07
N VAL A 89 13.51 0.66 29.90
CA VAL A 89 13.41 -0.18 28.70
C VAL A 89 12.89 -1.56 29.05
N GLU A 90 12.23 -2.20 28.08
CA GLU A 90 11.74 -3.57 28.18
C GLU A 90 12.16 -4.37 26.94
N GLN A 91 12.31 -5.68 27.09
CA GLN A 91 12.48 -6.60 25.97
C GLN A 91 11.15 -6.72 25.24
N PHE A 92 11.21 -6.62 23.92
CA PHE A 92 10.04 -6.71 23.06
C PHE A 92 10.29 -7.72 21.93
N GLU A 93 9.34 -8.62 21.75
CA GLU A 93 9.35 -9.54 20.63
C GLU A 93 8.72 -8.86 19.41
N ALA A 94 9.47 -8.80 18.34
CA ALA A 94 8.96 -8.23 17.09
C ALA A 94 7.96 -9.17 16.42
N ASP A 95 6.99 -8.59 15.70
CA ASP A 95 6.01 -9.36 14.95
C ASP A 95 6.71 -10.15 13.83
N THR A 96 6.32 -11.41 13.69
CA THR A 96 6.82 -12.27 12.61
C THR A 96 6.29 -11.81 11.26
N VAL A 97 7.04 -12.11 10.19
CA VAL A 97 6.63 -11.79 8.82
C VAL A 97 5.36 -12.56 8.46
N ASP A 98 4.28 -11.84 8.18
CA ASP A 98 3.06 -12.43 7.61
C ASP A 98 3.14 -12.41 6.08
N ILE A 99 3.73 -13.47 5.52
CA ILE A 99 3.88 -13.62 4.07
C ILE A 99 2.54 -13.77 3.34
N GLU A 100 1.50 -14.23 4.04
CA GLU A 100 0.16 -14.38 3.45
C GLU A 100 -0.52 -13.02 3.30
N ALA A 101 -0.38 -12.14 4.31
CA ALA A 101 -0.84 -10.76 4.21
C ALA A 101 -0.11 -10.01 3.09
N ILE A 102 1.22 -10.15 3.01
CA ILE A 102 2.03 -9.56 1.93
C ILE A 102 1.60 -10.09 0.56
N TYR A 103 1.37 -11.41 0.43
CA TYR A 103 0.88 -12.00 -0.81
C TYR A 103 -0.44 -11.38 -1.25
N ASN A 104 -1.42 -11.27 -0.34
CA ASN A 104 -2.73 -10.70 -0.64
C ASN A 104 -2.66 -9.22 -1.04
N GLU A 105 -1.68 -8.49 -0.53
CA GLU A 105 -1.46 -7.08 -0.87
C GLU A 105 -0.86 -6.90 -2.28
N ILE A 106 0.09 -7.75 -2.67
CA ILE A 106 0.83 -7.59 -3.94
C ILE A 106 0.25 -8.41 -5.09
N HIS A 107 -0.49 -9.49 -4.79
CA HIS A 107 -1.09 -10.33 -5.83
C HIS A 107 -2.14 -9.54 -6.60
N LYS A 108 -2.02 -9.55 -7.93
CA LYS A 108 -2.95 -8.92 -8.84
C LYS A 108 -3.18 -9.83 -10.03
N ASP A 109 -4.43 -10.18 -10.29
CA ASP A 109 -4.80 -10.88 -11.51
C ASP A 109 -4.64 -9.97 -12.73
N PRO A 110 -4.24 -10.50 -13.89
CA PRO A 110 -4.19 -9.73 -15.12
C PRO A 110 -5.61 -9.35 -15.56
N ILE A 111 -5.75 -8.16 -16.12
CA ILE A 111 -7.01 -7.67 -16.68
C ILE A 111 -6.88 -7.69 -18.18
N ASP A 112 -7.78 -8.41 -18.86
CA ASP A 112 -7.86 -8.44 -20.31
C ASP A 112 -8.41 -7.11 -20.87
N ALA A 113 -7.95 -6.70 -22.05
CA ALA A 113 -8.54 -5.57 -22.74
C ALA A 113 -10.00 -5.89 -23.11
N TYR A 114 -10.88 -4.91 -23.03
CA TYR A 114 -12.29 -5.06 -23.36
C TYR A 114 -12.91 -3.77 -23.87
N TYR A 115 -14.06 -3.89 -24.53
CA TYR A 115 -14.88 -2.75 -24.93
C TYR A 115 -16.02 -2.52 -23.93
N SER A 116 -16.26 -1.27 -23.55
CA SER A 116 -17.54 -0.86 -22.97
C SER A 116 -18.48 -0.36 -24.07
N THR A 117 -19.79 -0.48 -23.88
CA THR A 117 -20.78 -0.17 -24.92
C THR A 117 -21.55 1.12 -24.71
N ASN A 118 -21.50 1.71 -23.50
CA ASN A 118 -22.25 2.94 -23.20
C ASN A 118 -21.57 3.78 -22.10
N PRO A 119 -20.68 4.72 -22.43
CA PRO A 119 -20.16 5.03 -23.77
C PRO A 119 -19.30 3.92 -24.37
N TYR A 120 -19.10 3.97 -25.67
CA TYR A 120 -18.13 3.08 -26.33
C TYR A 120 -16.72 3.54 -25.98
N GLU A 121 -15.97 2.67 -25.27
CA GLU A 121 -14.60 2.96 -24.83
C GLU A 121 -13.78 1.67 -24.82
N ILE A 122 -12.49 1.80 -25.18
CA ILE A 122 -11.54 0.68 -25.14
C ILE A 122 -10.80 0.75 -23.81
N HIS A 123 -10.96 -0.30 -23.00
CA HIS A 123 -10.21 -0.49 -21.77
C HIS A 123 -8.98 -1.33 -22.07
N LYS A 124 -7.80 -0.78 -21.71
CA LYS A 124 -6.51 -1.45 -21.95
C LYS A 124 -6.31 -2.59 -20.99
N GLU A 125 -5.58 -3.57 -21.47
CA GLU A 125 -5.08 -4.66 -20.64
C GLU A 125 -4.13 -4.16 -19.55
N GLU A 126 -4.13 -4.88 -18.43
CA GLU A 126 -3.18 -4.66 -17.34
C GLU A 126 -2.50 -5.99 -16.98
N ASP A 127 -1.19 -5.92 -16.79
CA ASP A 127 -0.44 -7.06 -16.28
C ASP A 127 -0.80 -7.35 -14.82
N GLY A 128 -0.88 -8.63 -14.50
CA GLY A 128 -0.97 -9.11 -13.13
C GLY A 128 0.40 -9.36 -12.52
N LEU A 129 0.43 -9.63 -11.22
CA LEU A 129 1.63 -9.98 -10.47
C LEU A 129 1.33 -11.13 -9.52
N ASP A 130 2.25 -12.08 -9.43
CA ASP A 130 2.10 -13.24 -8.55
C ASP A 130 3.48 -13.74 -8.09
N PHE A 131 3.49 -14.58 -7.05
CA PHE A 131 4.70 -15.30 -6.70
C PHE A 131 5.08 -16.28 -7.82
N ALA A 132 6.37 -16.38 -8.12
CA ALA A 132 6.87 -17.40 -9.05
C ALA A 132 6.95 -18.79 -8.41
N ILE A 133 6.79 -18.87 -7.09
CA ILE A 133 6.74 -20.08 -6.26
C ILE A 133 5.38 -20.20 -5.58
N SER A 134 5.08 -21.36 -5.02
CA SER A 134 3.84 -21.52 -4.24
C SER A 134 3.90 -20.75 -2.91
N LEU A 135 2.73 -20.34 -2.38
CA LEU A 135 2.63 -19.70 -1.07
C LEU A 135 3.22 -20.59 0.05
N ASN A 136 3.07 -21.92 -0.06
CA ASN A 136 3.64 -22.84 0.91
C ASN A 136 5.18 -22.88 0.88
N GLU A 137 5.79 -22.72 -0.29
CA GLU A 137 7.24 -22.57 -0.42
C GLU A 137 7.71 -21.22 0.13
N ALA A 138 6.99 -20.15 -0.16
CA ALA A 138 7.26 -18.84 0.39
C ALA A 138 7.20 -18.85 1.94
N LYS A 139 6.19 -19.49 2.53
CA LYS A 139 6.10 -19.69 4.00
C LYS A 139 7.30 -20.42 4.57
N LYS A 140 7.82 -21.44 3.87
CA LYS A 140 9.04 -22.15 4.30
C LYS A 140 10.30 -21.29 4.21
N ILE A 141 10.40 -20.41 3.22
CA ILE A 141 11.53 -19.48 3.09
C ILE A 141 11.55 -18.51 4.26
N VAL A 142 10.44 -17.85 4.56
CA VAL A 142 10.38 -16.84 5.63
C VAL A 142 10.42 -17.44 7.06
N SER A 143 10.25 -18.76 7.18
CA SER A 143 10.41 -19.45 8.46
C SER A 143 11.87 -19.79 8.82
N GLN A 144 12.81 -19.50 7.94
CA GLN A 144 14.25 -19.69 8.20
C GLN A 144 14.78 -18.54 9.06
N ASP A 145 15.84 -18.82 9.82
CA ASP A 145 16.52 -17.82 10.63
C ASP A 145 17.50 -17.01 9.77
N GLN A 146 16.96 -15.99 9.06
CA GLN A 146 17.73 -15.12 8.16
C GLN A 146 17.26 -13.67 8.32
N GLU A 147 18.16 -12.73 8.12
CA GLU A 147 17.85 -11.30 8.17
C GLU A 147 17.05 -10.81 6.95
N THR A 148 17.24 -11.47 5.80
CA THR A 148 16.61 -11.06 4.54
C THR A 148 16.16 -12.26 3.75
N PHE A 149 14.96 -12.20 3.22
CA PHE A 149 14.39 -13.22 2.34
C PHE A 149 14.15 -12.64 0.94
N THR A 150 14.30 -13.47 -0.07
CA THR A 150 14.00 -13.09 -1.45
C THR A 150 13.01 -14.10 -2.05
N ILE A 151 11.86 -13.60 -2.49
CA ILE A 151 10.82 -14.40 -3.15
C ILE A 151 10.71 -13.90 -4.58
N PRO A 152 10.94 -14.76 -5.59
CA PRO A 152 10.82 -14.35 -6.98
C PRO A 152 9.36 -14.11 -7.35
N LEU A 153 9.12 -13.04 -8.12
CA LEU A 153 7.81 -12.67 -8.65
C LEU A 153 7.74 -12.98 -10.14
N LYS A 154 6.54 -13.29 -10.61
CA LYS A 154 6.21 -13.44 -12.03
C LYS A 154 5.12 -12.45 -12.43
N VAL A 155 5.29 -11.87 -13.61
CA VAL A 155 4.27 -11.06 -14.25
C VAL A 155 3.29 -11.98 -14.95
N LEU A 156 2.02 -11.85 -14.62
CA LEU A 156 0.92 -12.54 -15.30
C LEU A 156 0.47 -11.68 -16.48
N LYS A 157 0.54 -12.24 -17.70
CA LYS A 157 0.11 -11.51 -18.89
C LYS A 157 -1.37 -11.74 -19.15
N PRO A 158 -2.11 -10.69 -19.54
CA PRO A 158 -3.49 -10.80 -19.98
C PRO A 158 -3.58 -11.67 -21.26
N LYS A 159 -4.70 -12.34 -21.44
CA LYS A 159 -4.98 -13.17 -22.63
C LYS A 159 -5.39 -12.32 -23.83
N VAL A 160 -6.14 -11.25 -23.58
CA VAL A 160 -6.60 -10.32 -24.59
C VAL A 160 -5.89 -8.98 -24.43
N THR A 161 -5.28 -8.49 -25.50
CA THR A 161 -4.63 -7.18 -25.56
C THR A 161 -5.43 -6.24 -26.46
N VAL A 162 -5.25 -4.92 -26.33
CA VAL A 162 -5.87 -3.95 -27.29
C VAL A 162 -5.53 -4.29 -28.73
N LYS A 163 -4.31 -4.80 -28.98
CA LYS A 163 -3.88 -5.20 -30.31
C LYS A 163 -4.65 -6.42 -30.82
N SER A 164 -4.86 -7.45 -29.99
CA SER A 164 -5.65 -8.63 -30.37
C SER A 164 -7.13 -8.29 -30.46
N LEU A 165 -7.66 -7.45 -29.55
CA LEU A 165 -9.02 -6.99 -29.55
C LEU A 165 -9.37 -6.26 -30.87
N GLY A 166 -8.48 -5.39 -31.36
CA GLY A 166 -8.66 -4.68 -32.62
C GLY A 166 -8.62 -5.61 -33.86
N GLN A 167 -8.01 -6.79 -33.75
CA GLN A 167 -8.01 -7.80 -34.80
C GLN A 167 -9.22 -8.73 -34.73
N GLU A 168 -9.79 -8.91 -33.54
CA GLU A 168 -10.92 -9.81 -33.27
C GLU A 168 -12.24 -9.09 -33.02
N ALA A 169 -12.24 -7.74 -33.05
CA ALA A 169 -13.41 -6.93 -32.69
C ALA A 169 -14.67 -7.33 -33.42
N PHE A 170 -14.55 -7.89 -34.62
CA PHE A 170 -15.65 -8.35 -35.46
C PHE A 170 -15.26 -9.65 -36.19
N PRO A 171 -15.08 -10.77 -35.45
CA PRO A 171 -14.67 -12.04 -36.08
C PRO A 171 -15.75 -12.61 -36.99
N ASP A 172 -17.02 -12.25 -36.76
CA ASP A 172 -18.15 -12.76 -37.48
C ASP A 172 -18.69 -11.75 -38.47
N LEU A 173 -18.84 -12.19 -39.74
CA LEU A 173 -19.57 -11.44 -40.74
C LEU A 173 -21.07 -11.50 -40.45
N LEU A 174 -21.63 -10.47 -39.80
CA LEU A 174 -23.01 -10.44 -39.38
C LEU A 174 -23.99 -10.38 -40.59
N ALA A 175 -23.62 -9.68 -41.64
CA ALA A 175 -24.38 -9.61 -42.89
C ALA A 175 -23.49 -9.18 -44.05
N SER A 176 -23.79 -9.66 -45.23
CA SER A 176 -23.19 -9.19 -46.49
C SER A 176 -24.30 -8.90 -47.50
N TYR A 177 -24.21 -7.75 -48.11
CA TYR A 177 -25.11 -7.37 -49.19
C TYR A 177 -24.29 -6.78 -50.32
N SER A 178 -24.59 -7.20 -51.55
CA SER A 178 -23.96 -6.66 -52.76
C SER A 178 -25.00 -6.11 -53.71
N THR A 179 -24.67 -5.01 -54.33
CA THR A 179 -25.50 -4.41 -55.39
C THR A 179 -24.66 -4.09 -56.61
N THR A 180 -25.26 -4.16 -57.76
CA THR A 180 -24.61 -3.81 -59.03
C THR A 180 -25.11 -2.46 -59.52
N TYR A 181 -24.23 -1.69 -60.11
CA TYR A 181 -24.57 -0.42 -60.74
C TYR A 181 -23.82 -0.25 -62.06
N SER A 182 -24.41 0.51 -62.97
CA SER A 182 -23.76 0.81 -64.23
C SER A 182 -22.64 1.80 -64.06
N THR A 183 -21.46 1.42 -64.54
CA THR A 183 -20.24 2.27 -64.51
C THR A 183 -20.19 3.32 -65.59
N GLY A 184 -21.15 3.31 -66.53
CA GLY A 184 -21.23 4.26 -67.66
C GLY A 184 -21.48 5.72 -67.25
N ASN A 185 -21.94 5.95 -66.02
CA ASN A 185 -22.06 7.31 -65.46
C ASN A 185 -20.92 7.59 -64.51
N TYR A 186 -19.93 8.31 -64.97
CA TYR A 186 -18.69 8.63 -64.20
C TYR A 186 -18.97 9.29 -62.86
N ASN A 187 -19.83 10.31 -62.85
CA ASN A 187 -20.12 11.02 -61.58
C ASN A 187 -20.77 10.12 -60.52
N ARG A 188 -21.70 9.26 -60.94
CA ARG A 188 -22.35 8.29 -60.08
C ARG A 188 -21.36 7.26 -59.52
N SER A 189 -20.50 6.74 -60.37
CA SER A 189 -19.49 5.75 -60.00
C SER A 189 -18.49 6.34 -59.00
N THR A 190 -18.08 7.59 -59.25
CA THR A 190 -17.18 8.33 -58.31
C THR A 190 -17.82 8.56 -56.94
N ASN A 191 -19.11 9.00 -56.94
CA ASN A 191 -19.82 9.23 -55.67
C ASN A 191 -20.05 7.93 -54.90
N ILE A 192 -20.36 6.82 -55.53
CA ILE A 192 -20.49 5.52 -54.86
C ILE A 192 -19.15 5.08 -54.28
N SER A 193 -18.05 5.23 -55.02
CA SER A 193 -16.70 4.89 -54.51
C SER A 193 -16.26 5.77 -53.34
N LEU A 194 -16.57 7.06 -53.38
CA LEU A 194 -16.28 7.98 -52.26
C LEU A 194 -17.12 7.60 -51.04
N ALA A 195 -18.42 7.35 -51.19
CA ALA A 195 -19.27 6.93 -50.09
C ALA A 195 -18.78 5.61 -49.45
N ALA A 196 -18.46 4.60 -50.28
CA ALA A 196 -17.94 3.33 -49.82
C ALA A 196 -16.63 3.48 -49.05
N ARG A 197 -15.72 4.35 -49.51
CA ARG A 197 -14.46 4.64 -48.79
C ARG A 197 -14.70 5.38 -47.50
N SER A 198 -15.67 6.30 -47.46
CA SER A 198 -15.93 7.12 -46.27
C SER A 198 -16.57 6.32 -45.13
N VAL A 199 -17.26 5.21 -45.41
CA VAL A 199 -17.86 4.34 -44.39
C VAL A 199 -17.04 3.07 -44.11
N ASN A 200 -16.01 2.80 -44.93
CA ASN A 200 -15.17 1.60 -44.75
C ASN A 200 -14.22 1.81 -43.57
N GLY A 201 -14.30 0.90 -42.61
CA GLY A 201 -13.47 0.95 -41.38
C GLY A 201 -14.07 1.81 -40.28
N TYR A 202 -15.26 2.35 -40.41
CA TYR A 202 -15.98 2.92 -39.27
C TYR A 202 -16.64 1.79 -38.48
N VAL A 203 -16.46 1.88 -37.17
CA VAL A 203 -17.01 1.00 -36.16
C VAL A 203 -17.98 1.79 -35.31
#